data_702edbce937a7c3d435c3bfdb784b2d4
#
_entry.id   702edbce937a7c3d435c3bfdb784b2d4
#
_cell.length_a   1.000
_cell.length_b   1.000
_cell.length_c   1.000
_cell.angle_alpha   90.00
_cell.angle_beta   90.00
_cell.angle_gamma   90.00
#
_symmetry.space_group_name_H-M   'P 1'
#
loop_
_entity.id
_entity.type
_entity.pdbx_description
1 polymer ?
#
loop_
_entity_poly.entity_id
_entity_poly.type
_entity_poly.pdbx_seq_one_letter_code
_entity_poly.pdbx_strand_id
1 'polypeptide(L)'
;MLKWFPKYMAWWEGVIPLIVCFVFIGIFKFTVEKVRTNDTEYQGSLMVEARYYEYWETYVHRTCTRTVSCGKNCTTTISYDCSYCDENPEHWTVVNSLGNEYEISKEFYDFLVKKWKANPAFVELNRDIDNSGGCGKDGDMYRINWNKDPMTAEATTTDHWYENRVQAAHTAFDYPDITEDDVKNYGLFDYPELTGHQQETVLGLDKVKWMSRHESDTMKQWSKFLNGYLGVRKHARIYFLFFTDKPSLAANMQEAYWDGGNDNELVVCVGLSSKTKELQWVRPFSWSPERRIIPDVRDMVMAHGVFKPNYISESVWSQVEKEYKRKDFKEFSYVTVEPPTWAKWTTFFITLIITGLVCWWAIVNEIDSEYDPIKEYFINRRNRNNYGGGYRY
;
A
#
# COMPACT_ATOMS: atom_id res chain seq x y z
N MET A 1 30.43 50.57 19.49
CA MET A 1 29.29 49.67 19.18
C MET A 1 29.82 48.45 18.42
N LEU A 2 30.60 47.56 19.06
CA LEU A 2 31.08 46.27 18.54
C LEU A 2 31.81 45.49 19.64
N LYS A 3 31.15 45.34 20.82
CA LYS A 3 31.65 44.51 21.93
C LYS A 3 30.91 43.15 22.01
N TRP A 4 30.35 42.64 20.90
CA TRP A 4 29.43 41.50 20.88
C TRP A 4 30.04 40.22 20.33
N PHE A 5 31.33 40.19 20.00
CA PHE A 5 31.97 38.95 19.58
C PHE A 5 32.96 38.51 20.70
N PRO A 6 32.74 37.31 21.28
CA PRO A 6 33.75 36.71 22.16
C PRO A 6 35.06 36.59 21.39
N LYS A 7 36.16 36.90 22.04
CA LYS A 7 37.49 37.05 21.41
C LYS A 7 38.04 35.73 20.85
N TYR A 8 37.53 34.60 21.29
CA TYR A 8 37.95 33.26 20.84
C TYR A 8 36.80 32.29 21.00
N MET A 9 36.44 31.64 19.92
CA MET A 9 35.52 30.51 19.90
C MET A 9 36.33 29.24 20.12
N ALA A 10 35.98 28.40 21.10
CA ALA A 10 36.65 27.12 21.29
C ALA A 10 36.39 26.21 20.10
N TRP A 11 37.38 25.46 19.64
CA TRP A 11 37.25 24.63 18.43
C TRP A 11 36.08 23.63 18.49
N TRP A 12 35.77 23.11 19.69
CA TRP A 12 34.65 22.19 19.90
C TRP A 12 33.27 22.86 19.75
N GLU A 13 33.16 24.16 19.99
CA GLU A 13 31.91 24.92 19.76
C GLU A 13 31.55 24.99 18.27
N GLY A 14 32.53 24.92 17.37
CA GLY A 14 32.33 24.80 15.96
C GLY A 14 32.00 23.37 15.51
N VAL A 15 32.47 22.35 16.27
CA VAL A 15 32.23 20.94 15.92
C VAL A 15 30.80 20.49 16.22
N ILE A 16 30.22 20.96 17.33
CA ILE A 16 28.83 20.60 17.71
C ILE A 16 27.82 21.00 16.62
N PRO A 17 27.77 22.23 16.11
CA PRO A 17 26.88 22.59 14.99
C PRO A 17 27.09 21.74 13.78
N LEU A 18 28.31 21.40 13.41
CA LEU A 18 28.61 20.53 12.27
C LEU A 18 28.03 19.12 12.47
N ILE A 19 28.19 18.53 13.65
CA ILE A 19 27.61 17.21 13.97
C ILE A 19 26.08 17.28 13.85
N VAL A 20 25.44 18.30 14.43
CA VAL A 20 23.99 18.49 14.36
C VAL A 20 23.54 18.63 12.91
N CYS A 21 24.27 19.38 12.08
CA CYS A 21 23.97 19.51 10.66
C CYS A 21 24.06 18.18 9.91
N PHE A 22 25.13 17.41 10.14
CA PHE A 22 25.28 16.10 9.48
C PHE A 22 24.18 15.12 9.89
N VAL A 23 23.80 15.08 11.17
CA VAL A 23 22.71 14.25 11.67
C VAL A 23 21.38 14.69 11.04
N PHE A 24 21.12 16.01 10.99
CA PHE A 24 19.90 16.54 10.35
C PHE A 24 19.84 16.21 8.87
N ILE A 25 20.93 16.42 8.11
CA ILE A 25 21.01 16.10 6.69
C ILE A 25 20.77 14.60 6.47
N GLY A 26 21.35 13.74 7.31
CA GLY A 26 21.17 12.30 7.25
C GLY A 26 19.71 11.88 7.47
N ILE A 27 19.08 12.39 8.54
CA ILE A 27 17.67 12.13 8.85
C ILE A 27 16.77 12.64 7.72
N PHE A 28 17.00 13.86 7.24
CA PHE A 28 16.18 14.46 6.18
C PHE A 28 16.31 13.68 4.88
N LYS A 29 17.54 13.31 4.46
CA LYS A 29 17.76 12.49 3.27
C LYS A 29 17.03 11.15 3.39
N PHE A 30 17.17 10.46 4.52
CA PHE A 30 16.49 9.20 4.78
C PHE A 30 14.97 9.34 4.71
N THR A 31 14.42 10.40 5.32
CA THR A 31 12.97 10.65 5.30
C THR A 31 12.45 10.91 3.89
N VAL A 32 13.14 11.77 3.12
CA VAL A 32 12.76 12.08 1.73
C VAL A 32 12.86 10.82 0.85
N GLU A 33 13.92 10.04 1.00
CA GLU A 33 14.08 8.77 0.29
C GLU A 33 12.93 7.82 0.62
N LYS A 34 12.63 7.63 1.92
CA LYS A 34 11.55 6.76 2.39
C LYS A 34 10.18 7.17 1.85
N VAL A 35 9.87 8.48 1.85
CA VAL A 35 8.60 9.00 1.30
C VAL A 35 8.50 8.77 -0.21
N ARG A 36 9.60 8.97 -0.96
CA ARG A 36 9.60 8.82 -2.41
C ARG A 36 9.59 7.38 -2.88
N THR A 37 10.12 6.47 -2.10
CA THR A 37 10.16 5.03 -2.43
C THR A 37 8.95 4.27 -1.90
N ASN A 38 8.11 4.91 -1.08
CA ASN A 38 6.94 4.24 -0.54
C ASN A 38 5.83 4.21 -1.60
N ASP A 39 5.42 3.01 -1.99
CA ASP A 39 4.40 2.77 -3.00
C ASP A 39 3.44 1.68 -2.55
N THR A 40 2.35 1.51 -3.26
CA THR A 40 1.29 0.56 -2.94
C THR A 40 1.08 -0.42 -4.09
N GLU A 41 1.30 -1.71 -3.82
CA GLU A 41 0.86 -2.75 -4.73
C GLU A 41 -0.53 -3.28 -4.35
N TYR A 42 -1.28 -3.70 -5.33
CA TYR A 42 -2.62 -4.24 -5.12
C TYR A 42 -2.66 -5.73 -5.41
N GLN A 43 -3.07 -6.52 -4.43
CA GLN A 43 -3.31 -7.94 -4.59
C GLN A 43 -4.81 -8.24 -4.64
N GLY A 44 -5.26 -8.88 -5.71
CA GLY A 44 -6.63 -9.34 -5.84
C GLY A 44 -6.86 -10.69 -5.19
N SER A 45 -8.11 -10.93 -4.72
CA SER A 45 -8.61 -12.24 -4.32
C SER A 45 -10.09 -12.38 -4.71
N LEU A 46 -10.59 -13.61 -4.84
CA LEU A 46 -11.99 -13.89 -5.17
C LEU A 46 -12.83 -13.95 -3.89
N MET A 47 -14.03 -13.41 -3.96
CA MET A 47 -15.08 -13.71 -2.97
C MET A 47 -15.58 -15.13 -3.22
N VAL A 48 -15.46 -15.99 -2.22
CA VAL A 48 -15.79 -17.40 -2.35
C VAL A 48 -17.00 -17.84 -1.53
N GLU A 49 -17.30 -17.10 -0.46
CA GLU A 49 -18.40 -17.37 0.44
C GLU A 49 -18.99 -16.04 0.94
N ALA A 50 -20.30 -15.96 1.11
CA ALA A 50 -20.91 -14.85 1.83
C ALA A 50 -21.83 -15.41 2.93
N ARG A 51 -21.87 -14.73 4.05
CA ARG A 51 -22.52 -15.15 5.29
C ARG A 51 -23.49 -14.10 5.78
N TYR A 52 -24.59 -14.55 6.32
CA TYR A 52 -25.51 -13.75 7.10
C TYR A 52 -25.56 -14.34 8.50
N TYR A 53 -25.31 -13.54 9.50
CA TYR A 53 -25.41 -13.89 10.91
C TYR A 53 -26.67 -13.26 11.46
N GLU A 54 -27.52 -14.08 12.08
CA GLU A 54 -28.68 -13.60 12.82
C GLU A 54 -28.26 -12.88 14.09
N TYR A 55 -29.16 -12.06 14.64
CA TYR A 55 -28.98 -11.43 15.94
C TYR A 55 -28.74 -12.47 17.04
N TRP A 56 -27.76 -12.24 17.90
CA TRP A 56 -27.50 -13.06 19.07
C TRP A 56 -27.15 -12.21 20.28
N GLU A 57 -27.24 -12.83 21.48
CA GLU A 57 -26.93 -12.23 22.77
C GLU A 57 -25.78 -12.98 23.41
N THR A 58 -24.82 -12.25 23.98
CA THR A 58 -23.70 -12.82 24.72
C THR A 58 -23.86 -12.45 26.21
N TYR A 59 -23.89 -13.43 27.10
CA TYR A 59 -23.94 -13.14 28.52
C TYR A 59 -22.55 -12.76 29.04
N VAL A 60 -22.44 -11.54 29.57
CA VAL A 60 -21.19 -11.01 30.12
C VAL A 60 -21.24 -11.08 31.64
N HIS A 61 -20.47 -12.00 32.22
CA HIS A 61 -20.30 -12.11 33.67
C HIS A 61 -19.52 -10.90 34.19
N ARG A 62 -20.13 -10.17 35.12
CA ARG A 62 -19.52 -9.02 35.75
C ARG A 62 -19.87 -8.91 37.22
N THR A 63 -18.84 -8.79 38.06
CA THR A 63 -18.99 -8.48 39.48
C THR A 63 -18.70 -7.00 39.72
N CYS A 64 -19.68 -6.31 40.26
CA CYS A 64 -19.56 -4.89 40.63
C CYS A 64 -19.39 -4.78 42.17
N THR A 65 -18.80 -3.65 42.55
CA THR A 65 -18.65 -3.35 43.99
C THR A 65 -19.30 -1.99 44.29
N ARG A 66 -19.98 -1.89 45.42
CA ARG A 66 -20.48 -0.63 45.93
C ARG A 66 -20.13 -0.44 47.42
N THR A 67 -19.82 0.77 47.77
CA THR A 67 -19.56 1.13 49.17
C THR A 67 -20.87 1.46 49.87
N VAL A 68 -21.16 0.79 50.95
CA VAL A 68 -22.35 1.03 51.80
C VAL A 68 -21.93 1.49 53.18
N SER A 69 -22.70 2.39 53.75
CA SER A 69 -22.50 2.87 55.12
C SER A 69 -23.02 1.79 56.12
N CYS A 70 -22.18 1.42 57.06
CA CYS A 70 -22.52 0.46 58.13
C CYS A 70 -22.75 1.16 59.49
N GLY A 71 -22.93 2.51 59.49
CA GLY A 71 -23.17 3.31 60.68
C GLY A 71 -22.31 4.55 60.78
N LYS A 72 -22.34 5.29 61.91
CA LYS A 72 -21.51 6.50 62.09
C LYS A 72 -20.02 6.15 61.90
N ASN A 73 -19.44 6.70 60.86
CA ASN A 73 -17.99 6.56 60.50
C ASN A 73 -17.56 5.15 60.06
N CYS A 74 -18.49 4.33 59.56
CA CYS A 74 -18.18 3.03 58.98
C CYS A 74 -18.69 2.93 57.55
N THR A 75 -17.81 2.46 56.65
CA THR A 75 -18.17 2.07 55.28
C THR A 75 -17.62 0.69 54.96
N THR A 76 -18.39 -0.12 54.32
CA THR A 76 -17.96 -1.44 53.82
C THR A 76 -18.24 -1.53 52.33
N THR A 77 -17.39 -2.29 51.63
CA THR A 77 -17.58 -2.57 50.19
C THR A 77 -18.24 -3.93 50.05
N ILE A 78 -19.37 -3.95 49.39
CA ILE A 78 -20.09 -5.19 49.06
C ILE A 78 -19.98 -5.43 47.55
N SER A 79 -19.73 -6.69 47.18
CA SER A 79 -19.75 -7.16 45.79
C SER A 79 -21.15 -7.67 45.47
N TYR A 80 -21.61 -7.37 44.25
CA TYR A 80 -22.87 -7.87 43.73
C TYR A 80 -22.71 -8.25 42.25
N ASP A 81 -23.55 -9.16 41.76
CA ASP A 81 -23.61 -9.51 40.38
C ASP A 81 -24.25 -8.35 39.56
N CYS A 82 -23.57 -7.88 38.54
CA CYS A 82 -24.04 -6.89 37.60
C CYS A 82 -23.80 -7.37 36.15
N SER A 83 -23.91 -8.67 35.97
CA SER A 83 -23.86 -9.31 34.66
C SER A 83 -24.99 -8.82 33.76
N TYR A 84 -24.78 -8.79 32.47
CA TYR A 84 -25.74 -8.31 31.49
C TYR A 84 -25.64 -9.07 30.18
N CYS A 85 -26.67 -8.98 29.34
CA CYS A 85 -26.65 -9.50 27.99
C CYS A 85 -26.11 -8.41 27.07
N ASP A 86 -25.05 -8.73 26.34
CA ASP A 86 -24.49 -7.88 25.28
C ASP A 86 -25.14 -8.25 23.95
N GLU A 87 -25.72 -7.26 23.27
CA GLU A 87 -26.46 -7.46 22.05
C GLU A 87 -25.55 -7.39 20.84
N ASN A 88 -25.55 -8.45 20.02
CA ASN A 88 -24.84 -8.50 18.77
C ASN A 88 -25.87 -8.41 17.64
N PRO A 89 -25.91 -7.32 16.88
CA PRO A 89 -26.87 -7.13 15.80
C PRO A 89 -26.60 -8.09 14.64
N GLU A 90 -27.65 -8.37 13.87
CA GLU A 90 -27.50 -9.09 12.61
C GLU A 90 -26.48 -8.37 11.70
N HIS A 91 -25.63 -9.16 11.01
CA HIS A 91 -24.65 -8.61 10.11
C HIS A 91 -24.32 -9.58 8.96
N TRP A 92 -23.72 -9.03 7.92
CA TRP A 92 -23.38 -9.76 6.70
C TRP A 92 -21.87 -9.67 6.47
N THR A 93 -21.28 -10.79 6.09
CA THR A 93 -19.85 -10.83 5.77
C THR A 93 -19.60 -11.55 4.45
N VAL A 94 -18.41 -11.33 3.89
CA VAL A 94 -17.90 -12.07 2.74
C VAL A 94 -16.51 -12.61 3.07
N VAL A 95 -16.27 -13.86 2.69
CA VAL A 95 -14.97 -14.50 2.83
C VAL A 95 -14.31 -14.58 1.47
N ASN A 96 -13.07 -14.16 1.39
CA ASN A 96 -12.29 -14.24 0.18
C ASN A 96 -11.47 -15.53 0.08
N SER A 97 -10.86 -15.77 -1.06
CA SER A 97 -10.03 -16.96 -1.34
C SER A 97 -8.71 -17.02 -0.54
N LEU A 98 -8.36 -15.97 0.20
CA LEU A 98 -7.28 -15.92 1.18
C LEU A 98 -7.74 -16.28 2.59
N GLY A 99 -9.05 -16.45 2.81
CA GLY A 99 -9.64 -16.72 4.11
C GLY A 99 -9.94 -15.48 4.95
N ASN A 100 -9.72 -14.28 4.41
CA ASN A 100 -10.07 -13.05 5.11
C ASN A 100 -11.58 -12.82 5.03
N GLU A 101 -12.16 -12.39 6.14
CA GLU A 101 -13.57 -12.07 6.27
C GLU A 101 -13.75 -10.54 6.39
N TYR A 102 -14.72 -10.00 5.61
CA TYR A 102 -15.02 -8.57 5.55
C TYR A 102 -16.52 -8.35 5.76
N GLU A 103 -16.86 -7.31 6.52
CA GLU A 103 -18.25 -6.88 6.67
C GLU A 103 -18.77 -6.26 5.37
N ILE A 104 -20.01 -6.58 4.99
CA ILE A 104 -20.69 -6.08 3.81
C ILE A 104 -22.10 -5.62 4.17
N SER A 105 -22.72 -4.81 3.27
CA SER A 105 -24.12 -4.45 3.46
C SER A 105 -25.06 -5.60 3.06
N LYS A 106 -26.28 -5.54 3.59
CA LYS A 106 -27.36 -6.48 3.22
C LYS A 106 -27.63 -6.47 1.71
N GLU A 107 -27.66 -5.28 1.12
CA GLU A 107 -27.93 -5.09 -0.30
C GLU A 107 -26.88 -5.79 -1.15
N PHE A 108 -25.61 -5.76 -0.71
CA PHE A 108 -24.53 -6.44 -1.41
C PHE A 108 -24.60 -7.97 -1.22
N TYR A 109 -25.00 -8.45 -0.05
CA TYR A 109 -25.27 -9.87 0.18
C TYR A 109 -26.40 -10.38 -0.75
N ASP A 110 -27.53 -9.66 -0.80
CA ASP A 110 -28.67 -9.98 -1.66
C ASP A 110 -28.27 -9.95 -3.15
N PHE A 111 -27.39 -9.03 -3.55
CA PHE A 111 -26.79 -9.01 -4.88
C PHE A 111 -25.98 -10.27 -5.16
N LEU A 112 -25.14 -10.74 -4.22
CA LEU A 112 -24.36 -11.97 -4.36
C LEU A 112 -25.25 -13.20 -4.45
N VAL A 113 -26.29 -13.32 -3.61
CA VAL A 113 -27.29 -14.41 -3.69
C VAL A 113 -27.85 -14.52 -5.12
N LYS A 114 -28.28 -13.40 -5.67
CA LYS A 114 -28.85 -13.33 -7.01
C LYS A 114 -27.80 -13.63 -8.10
N LYS A 115 -26.60 -13.07 -7.98
CA LYS A 115 -25.55 -13.21 -8.98
C LYS A 115 -24.99 -14.64 -9.03
N TRP A 116 -24.76 -15.25 -7.87
CA TRP A 116 -24.24 -16.61 -7.77
C TRP A 116 -25.32 -17.66 -7.96
N LYS A 117 -26.61 -17.25 -8.02
CA LYS A 117 -27.76 -18.15 -8.11
C LYS A 117 -27.72 -19.21 -7.00
N ALA A 118 -27.29 -18.82 -5.84
CA ALA A 118 -27.07 -19.69 -4.69
C ALA A 118 -28.26 -19.59 -3.71
N ASN A 119 -28.64 -20.73 -3.15
CA ASN A 119 -29.60 -20.77 -2.03
C ASN A 119 -28.84 -20.72 -0.72
N PRO A 120 -29.22 -19.83 0.23
CA PRO A 120 -28.59 -19.79 1.54
C PRO A 120 -28.73 -21.14 2.28
N ALA A 121 -27.59 -21.70 2.66
CA ALA A 121 -27.53 -22.93 3.46
C ALA A 121 -27.46 -22.55 4.95
N PHE A 122 -28.37 -23.10 5.72
CA PHE A 122 -28.40 -22.94 7.17
C PHE A 122 -27.18 -23.63 7.82
N VAL A 123 -26.58 -22.95 8.80
CA VAL A 123 -25.49 -23.46 9.63
C VAL A 123 -25.80 -23.14 11.07
N GLU A 124 -26.08 -24.17 11.85
CA GLU A 124 -26.29 -24.05 13.27
C GLU A 124 -24.97 -23.61 13.94
N LEU A 125 -25.05 -22.53 14.70
CA LEU A 125 -23.93 -22.04 15.50
C LEU A 125 -24.25 -22.28 16.95
N ASN A 126 -23.72 -23.38 17.50
CA ASN A 126 -23.81 -23.67 18.93
C ASN A 126 -22.93 -22.70 19.71
N ARG A 127 -23.42 -21.45 19.87
CA ARG A 127 -22.80 -20.50 20.81
C ARG A 127 -23.14 -20.94 22.21
N ASP A 128 -22.12 -20.97 23.10
CA ASP A 128 -22.34 -21.23 24.51
C ASP A 128 -23.21 -20.11 25.10
N ILE A 129 -24.53 -20.35 25.06
CA ILE A 129 -25.48 -19.54 25.77
C ILE A 129 -25.40 -20.01 27.22
N ASP A 130 -24.83 -19.18 28.08
CA ASP A 130 -24.93 -19.39 29.49
C ASP A 130 -26.40 -19.18 29.93
N ASN A 131 -27.18 -20.27 29.92
CA ASN A 131 -28.58 -20.27 30.31
C ASN A 131 -28.80 -19.80 31.75
N SER A 132 -27.74 -19.60 32.52
CA SER A 132 -27.82 -19.12 33.91
C SER A 132 -28.21 -17.64 34.01
N GLY A 133 -28.06 -16.89 32.94
CA GLY A 133 -28.27 -15.43 32.92
C GLY A 133 -29.51 -14.92 32.16
N GLY A 134 -30.23 -15.78 31.43
CA GLY A 134 -31.45 -15.41 30.74
C GLY A 134 -31.25 -14.68 29.36
N CYS A 135 -30.05 -14.66 28.78
CA CYS A 135 -29.86 -14.30 27.41
C CYS A 135 -30.38 -15.44 26.52
N GLY A 136 -31.36 -15.15 25.67
CA GLY A 136 -32.18 -16.20 25.06
C GLY A 136 -31.98 -16.45 23.57
N LYS A 137 -31.01 -15.77 22.92
CA LYS A 137 -30.84 -15.91 21.46
C LYS A 137 -29.41 -16.28 21.14
N ASP A 138 -29.21 -17.45 20.52
CA ASP A 138 -27.89 -17.90 20.03
C ASP A 138 -27.58 -17.48 18.63
N GLY A 139 -28.59 -17.09 17.84
CA GLY A 139 -28.48 -16.66 16.45
C GLY A 139 -27.69 -17.63 15.57
N ASP A 140 -28.24 -17.97 14.43
CA ASP A 140 -27.62 -18.89 13.49
C ASP A 140 -26.95 -18.16 12.34
N MET A 141 -26.38 -18.92 11.41
CA MET A 141 -25.72 -18.39 10.24
C MET A 141 -26.32 -18.99 8.95
N TYR A 142 -26.43 -18.19 7.93
CA TYR A 142 -26.74 -18.65 6.57
C TYR A 142 -25.57 -18.31 5.67
N ARG A 143 -25.11 -19.29 4.88
CA ARG A 143 -24.01 -19.10 3.93
C ARG A 143 -24.40 -19.41 2.52
N ILE A 144 -23.80 -18.69 1.60
CA ILE A 144 -23.81 -18.97 0.15
C ILE A 144 -22.38 -19.12 -0.34
N ASN A 145 -22.17 -20.04 -1.27
CA ASN A 145 -20.87 -20.25 -1.89
C ASN A 145 -20.92 -19.80 -3.35
N TRP A 146 -19.82 -19.22 -3.79
CA TRP A 146 -19.63 -18.90 -5.20
C TRP A 146 -19.66 -20.20 -6.05
N ASN A 147 -20.34 -20.14 -7.20
CA ASN A 147 -20.53 -21.27 -8.10
C ASN A 147 -19.32 -21.57 -9.02
N LYS A 148 -18.19 -20.84 -8.84
CA LYS A 148 -16.96 -20.95 -9.64
C LYS A 148 -17.09 -20.54 -11.10
N ASP A 149 -18.19 -19.92 -11.51
CA ASP A 149 -18.36 -19.36 -12.84
C ASP A 149 -17.62 -18.01 -12.95
N PRO A 150 -16.62 -17.85 -13.85
CA PRO A 150 -15.92 -16.58 -14.06
C PRO A 150 -16.85 -15.39 -14.30
N MET A 151 -17.99 -15.61 -14.95
CA MET A 151 -18.96 -14.56 -15.25
C MET A 151 -19.75 -14.08 -14.03
N THR A 152 -19.71 -14.82 -12.94
CA THR A 152 -20.35 -14.46 -11.67
C THR A 152 -19.35 -14.09 -10.59
N ALA A 153 -18.04 -14.13 -10.88
CA ALA A 153 -17.00 -13.82 -9.94
C ALA A 153 -17.11 -12.39 -9.41
N GLU A 154 -16.84 -12.23 -8.14
CA GLU A 154 -16.54 -10.95 -7.49
C GLU A 154 -15.18 -11.04 -6.83
N ALA A 155 -14.45 -9.92 -6.84
CA ALA A 155 -13.10 -9.87 -6.31
C ALA A 155 -12.98 -8.83 -5.21
N THR A 156 -12.07 -9.07 -4.29
CA THR A 156 -11.58 -8.09 -3.31
C THR A 156 -10.18 -7.65 -3.70
N THR A 157 -9.77 -6.49 -3.21
CA THR A 157 -8.41 -5.98 -3.35
C THR A 157 -7.86 -5.67 -1.98
N THR A 158 -6.65 -6.13 -1.72
CA THR A 158 -5.83 -5.75 -0.56
C THR A 158 -4.65 -4.94 -1.04
N ASP A 159 -4.33 -3.89 -0.34
CA ASP A 159 -3.17 -3.05 -0.57
C ASP A 159 -2.01 -3.49 0.32
N HIS A 160 -0.81 -3.46 -0.25
CA HIS A 160 0.45 -3.73 0.45
C HIS A 160 1.44 -2.60 0.19
N TRP A 161 1.97 -2.02 1.25
CA TRP A 161 3.02 -1.02 1.15
C TRP A 161 4.37 -1.69 0.89
N TYR A 162 5.10 -1.19 -0.09
CA TYR A 162 6.42 -1.70 -0.43
C TYR A 162 7.37 -0.57 -0.87
N GLU A 163 8.66 -0.89 -1.00
CA GLU A 163 9.67 0.06 -1.44
C GLU A 163 9.86 -0.03 -2.96
N ASN A 164 9.38 1.01 -3.69
CA ASN A 164 9.51 1.14 -5.13
C ASN A 164 10.59 2.17 -5.49
N ARG A 165 11.81 1.71 -5.73
CA ARG A 165 12.92 2.56 -6.18
C ARG A 165 12.88 2.87 -7.68
N VAL A 166 12.14 2.10 -8.46
CA VAL A 166 11.97 2.31 -9.90
C VAL A 166 11.23 3.62 -10.15
N GLN A 167 10.06 3.79 -9.53
CA GLN A 167 9.27 5.01 -9.61
C GLN A 167 10.03 6.24 -9.08
N ALA A 168 10.79 6.07 -7.99
CA ALA A 168 11.54 7.15 -7.38
C ALA A 168 12.76 7.60 -8.20
N ALA A 169 13.22 6.79 -9.15
CA ALA A 169 14.40 7.03 -9.98
C ALA A 169 14.16 6.62 -11.45
N HIS A 170 13.02 7.02 -12.03
CA HIS A 170 12.59 6.68 -13.38
C HIS A 170 13.66 6.97 -14.47
N THR A 171 14.45 8.03 -14.30
CA THR A 171 15.55 8.36 -15.21
C THR A 171 16.67 7.31 -15.25
N ALA A 172 16.80 6.46 -14.21
CA ALA A 172 17.75 5.35 -14.19
C ALA A 172 17.33 4.18 -15.10
N PHE A 173 16.08 4.17 -15.55
CA PHE A 173 15.49 3.15 -16.42
C PHE A 173 15.21 3.64 -17.83
N ASP A 174 15.78 4.80 -18.22
CA ASP A 174 15.66 5.42 -19.55
C ASP A 174 14.22 5.71 -20.01
N TYR A 175 13.27 5.90 -19.05
CA TYR A 175 11.93 6.37 -19.40
C TYR A 175 11.95 7.83 -19.79
N PRO A 176 11.29 8.21 -20.92
CA PRO A 176 11.15 9.58 -21.32
C PRO A 176 10.24 10.36 -20.36
N ASP A 177 10.53 11.64 -20.17
CA ASP A 177 9.61 12.53 -19.47
C ASP A 177 8.32 12.71 -20.28
N ILE A 178 7.18 12.38 -19.69
CA ILE A 178 5.86 12.48 -20.32
C ILE A 178 5.26 13.85 -20.03
N THR A 179 4.90 14.56 -21.07
CA THR A 179 4.26 15.88 -21.00
C THR A 179 2.73 15.76 -21.03
N GLU A 180 2.02 16.82 -20.59
CA GLU A 180 0.56 16.87 -20.71
C GLU A 180 0.06 16.76 -22.17
N ASP A 181 0.86 17.24 -23.13
CA ASP A 181 0.55 17.12 -24.55
C ASP A 181 0.69 15.66 -25.01
N ASP A 182 1.68 14.92 -24.50
CA ASP A 182 1.82 13.49 -24.79
C ASP A 182 0.63 12.70 -24.26
N VAL A 183 0.18 12.98 -23.03
CA VAL A 183 -1.00 12.34 -22.45
C VAL A 183 -2.22 12.51 -23.34
N LYS A 184 -2.46 13.72 -23.86
CA LYS A 184 -3.58 14.03 -24.77
C LYS A 184 -3.41 13.40 -26.15
N ASN A 185 -2.21 13.52 -26.74
CA ASN A 185 -1.92 13.06 -28.10
C ASN A 185 -2.01 11.54 -28.23
N TYR A 186 -1.46 10.81 -27.27
CA TYR A 186 -1.48 9.36 -27.23
C TYR A 186 -2.71 8.80 -26.51
N GLY A 187 -3.46 9.62 -25.75
CA GLY A 187 -4.64 9.23 -25.00
C GLY A 187 -4.28 8.30 -23.85
N LEU A 188 -3.21 8.66 -23.12
CA LEU A 188 -2.71 7.86 -22.00
C LEU A 188 -3.73 7.84 -20.85
N PHE A 189 -3.68 6.80 -20.07
CA PHE A 189 -4.56 6.58 -18.93
C PHE A 189 -3.83 6.86 -17.64
N ASP A 190 -4.46 7.61 -16.75
CA ASP A 190 -3.99 7.75 -15.37
C ASP A 190 -4.05 6.41 -14.66
N TYR A 191 -3.15 6.22 -13.67
CA TYR A 191 -3.16 5.00 -12.87
C TYR A 191 -4.44 4.96 -12.03
N PRO A 192 -5.26 3.89 -12.14
CA PRO A 192 -6.54 3.85 -11.45
C PRO A 192 -6.38 3.64 -9.94
N GLU A 193 -7.09 4.43 -9.16
CA GLU A 193 -7.23 4.17 -7.73
C GLU A 193 -8.13 2.95 -7.49
N LEU A 194 -7.59 1.95 -6.81
CA LEU A 194 -8.30 0.70 -6.52
C LEU A 194 -8.68 0.66 -5.04
N THR A 195 -9.97 0.62 -4.76
CA THR A 195 -10.48 0.57 -3.39
C THR A 195 -11.54 -0.52 -3.21
N GLY A 196 -11.34 -1.39 -2.23
CA GLY A 196 -12.33 -2.39 -1.80
C GLY A 196 -12.87 -3.26 -2.95
N HIS A 197 -14.15 -3.08 -3.28
CA HIS A 197 -14.82 -3.82 -4.36
C HIS A 197 -14.68 -3.14 -5.73
N GLN A 198 -14.24 -1.89 -5.78
CA GLN A 198 -14.07 -1.14 -7.02
C GLN A 198 -12.71 -1.49 -7.61
N GLN A 199 -12.73 -2.22 -8.72
CA GLN A 199 -11.53 -2.71 -9.39
C GLN A 199 -11.61 -2.41 -10.87
N GLU A 200 -11.47 -1.13 -11.23
CA GLU A 200 -11.46 -0.77 -12.65
C GLU A 200 -10.07 -1.02 -13.23
N THR A 201 -9.87 -2.22 -13.75
CA THR A 201 -8.63 -2.64 -14.41
C THR A 201 -8.79 -2.76 -15.93
N VAL A 202 -9.93 -2.28 -16.47
CA VAL A 202 -10.23 -2.22 -17.90
C VAL A 202 -10.55 -0.77 -18.27
N LEU A 203 -9.65 -0.13 -18.99
CA LEU A 203 -9.73 1.28 -19.36
C LEU A 203 -9.88 1.46 -20.87
N GLY A 204 -10.62 2.47 -21.29
CA GLY A 204 -10.71 2.91 -22.68
C GLY A 204 -11.77 2.25 -23.55
N LEU A 205 -12.54 1.28 -23.05
CA LEU A 205 -13.62 0.64 -23.84
C LEU A 205 -14.81 1.56 -24.08
N ASP A 206 -15.04 2.52 -23.22
CA ASP A 206 -16.10 3.54 -23.34
C ASP A 206 -15.93 4.45 -24.57
N LYS A 207 -14.70 4.59 -25.06
CA LYS A 207 -14.36 5.40 -26.24
C LYS A 207 -14.61 4.69 -27.58
N VAL A 208 -14.94 3.37 -27.54
CA VAL A 208 -15.09 2.53 -28.73
C VAL A 208 -16.56 2.51 -29.17
N LYS A 209 -16.91 3.21 -30.27
CA LYS A 209 -18.30 3.41 -30.71
C LYS A 209 -19.07 2.14 -31.06
N TRP A 210 -18.41 1.11 -31.59
CA TRP A 210 -19.04 -0.17 -31.97
C TRP A 210 -19.15 -1.15 -30.79
N MET A 211 -18.54 -0.83 -29.66
CA MET A 211 -18.56 -1.68 -28.47
C MET A 211 -19.98 -1.81 -27.91
N SER A 212 -20.47 -3.02 -27.81
CA SER A 212 -21.73 -3.28 -27.12
C SER A 212 -21.50 -3.24 -25.61
N ARG A 213 -22.53 -2.83 -24.86
CA ARG A 213 -22.48 -2.88 -23.39
C ARG A 213 -22.15 -4.28 -22.88
N HIS A 214 -22.73 -5.31 -23.51
CA HIS A 214 -22.48 -6.70 -23.13
C HIS A 214 -20.99 -7.09 -23.29
N GLU A 215 -20.33 -6.70 -24.39
CA GLU A 215 -18.91 -6.99 -24.60
C GLU A 215 -18.04 -6.26 -23.58
N SER A 216 -18.36 -4.99 -23.29
CA SER A 216 -17.66 -4.22 -22.25
C SER A 216 -17.83 -4.84 -20.86
N ASP A 217 -19.06 -5.19 -20.47
CA ASP A 217 -19.36 -5.82 -19.18
C ASP A 217 -18.68 -7.20 -19.08
N THR A 218 -18.66 -7.98 -20.16
CA THR A 218 -17.95 -9.28 -20.23
C THR A 218 -16.45 -9.10 -20.02
N MET A 219 -15.82 -8.10 -20.66
CA MET A 219 -14.39 -7.82 -20.47
C MET A 219 -14.06 -7.41 -19.03
N LYS A 220 -14.88 -6.54 -18.44
CA LYS A 220 -14.75 -6.13 -17.03
C LYS A 220 -14.93 -7.32 -16.08
N GLN A 221 -15.87 -8.20 -16.37
CA GLN A 221 -16.12 -9.39 -15.56
C GLN A 221 -14.96 -10.40 -15.63
N TRP A 222 -14.40 -10.63 -16.82
CA TRP A 222 -13.18 -11.40 -16.98
C TRP A 222 -12.00 -10.80 -16.21
N SER A 223 -11.83 -9.49 -16.29
CA SER A 223 -10.75 -8.82 -15.57
C SER A 223 -10.88 -9.00 -14.05
N LYS A 224 -12.09 -8.91 -13.50
CA LYS A 224 -12.35 -9.22 -12.08
C LYS A 224 -11.94 -10.65 -11.73
N PHE A 225 -12.38 -11.61 -12.55
CA PHE A 225 -12.02 -13.01 -12.32
C PHE A 225 -10.51 -13.23 -12.38
N LEU A 226 -9.84 -12.71 -13.42
CA LEU A 226 -8.39 -12.88 -13.59
C LEU A 226 -7.61 -12.28 -12.41
N ASN A 227 -7.94 -11.06 -12.02
CA ASN A 227 -7.27 -10.39 -10.91
C ASN A 227 -7.52 -11.08 -9.56
N GLY A 228 -8.73 -11.60 -9.35
CA GLY A 228 -9.03 -12.35 -8.15
C GLY A 228 -8.35 -13.73 -8.13
N TYR A 229 -8.35 -14.44 -9.24
CA TYR A 229 -7.80 -15.80 -9.35
C TYR A 229 -6.26 -15.80 -9.40
N LEU A 230 -5.68 -15.00 -10.29
CA LEU A 230 -4.24 -14.92 -10.48
C LEU A 230 -3.54 -14.09 -9.38
N GLY A 231 -4.26 -13.15 -8.77
CA GLY A 231 -3.76 -12.40 -7.62
C GLY A 231 -3.33 -13.30 -6.47
N VAL A 232 -4.12 -14.33 -6.15
CA VAL A 232 -3.77 -15.30 -5.10
C VAL A 232 -2.69 -16.29 -5.55
N ARG A 233 -2.75 -16.76 -6.79
CA ARG A 233 -1.88 -17.84 -7.28
C ARG A 233 -0.52 -17.40 -7.76
N LYS A 234 -0.49 -16.23 -8.40
CA LYS A 234 0.70 -15.70 -9.08
C LYS A 234 1.15 -14.36 -8.51
N HIS A 235 0.40 -13.79 -7.55
CA HIS A 235 0.57 -12.41 -7.12
C HIS A 235 0.57 -11.44 -8.31
N ALA A 236 -0.26 -11.72 -9.32
CA ALA A 236 -0.33 -10.95 -10.55
C ALA A 236 -1.52 -10.00 -10.52
N ARG A 237 -1.31 -8.78 -10.98
CA ARG A 237 -2.34 -7.79 -11.27
C ARG A 237 -2.36 -7.51 -12.75
N ILE A 238 -3.53 -7.60 -13.38
CA ILE A 238 -3.66 -7.47 -14.83
C ILE A 238 -4.51 -6.24 -15.15
N TYR A 239 -3.96 -5.36 -15.97
CA TYR A 239 -4.65 -4.22 -16.55
C TYR A 239 -4.86 -4.42 -18.05
N PHE A 240 -6.02 -4.02 -18.54
CA PHE A 240 -6.33 -3.98 -19.97
C PHE A 240 -6.58 -2.53 -20.38
N LEU A 241 -5.73 -1.99 -21.25
CA LEU A 241 -5.80 -0.61 -21.74
C LEU A 241 -6.13 -0.64 -23.24
N PHE A 242 -7.26 -0.04 -23.60
CA PHE A 242 -7.74 -0.06 -24.99
C PHE A 242 -7.58 1.33 -25.63
N PHE A 243 -6.70 1.41 -26.62
CA PHE A 243 -6.37 2.62 -27.35
C PHE A 243 -7.12 2.63 -28.68
N THR A 244 -8.02 3.60 -28.90
CA THR A 244 -8.80 3.72 -30.12
C THR A 244 -8.10 4.61 -31.13
N ASP A 245 -7.81 4.07 -32.33
CA ASP A 245 -7.11 4.76 -33.44
C ASP A 245 -5.79 5.42 -33.03
N LYS A 246 -5.06 4.85 -32.07
CA LYS A 246 -3.76 5.30 -31.64
C LYS A 246 -2.66 4.38 -32.16
N PRO A 247 -1.46 4.93 -32.49
CA PRO A 247 -0.32 4.12 -32.91
C PRO A 247 0.21 3.24 -31.74
N SER A 248 0.89 2.15 -32.09
CA SER A 248 1.49 1.25 -31.09
C SER A 248 2.51 1.94 -30.16
N LEU A 249 3.06 3.10 -30.57
CA LEU A 249 3.90 3.96 -29.74
C LEU A 249 3.17 4.41 -28.45
N ALA A 250 1.82 4.53 -28.48
CA ALA A 250 1.03 4.87 -27.30
C ALA A 250 1.27 3.90 -26.12
N ALA A 251 1.52 2.62 -26.42
CA ALA A 251 1.85 1.65 -25.36
C ALA A 251 3.21 1.91 -24.72
N ASN A 252 4.22 2.37 -25.48
CA ASN A 252 5.52 2.72 -24.90
C ASN A 252 5.42 4.00 -24.05
N MET A 253 4.64 4.97 -24.52
CA MET A 253 4.37 6.19 -23.77
C MET A 253 3.58 5.89 -22.50
N GLN A 254 2.66 4.91 -22.55
CA GLN A 254 1.92 4.45 -21.37
C GLN A 254 2.84 3.72 -20.36
N GLU A 255 3.74 2.86 -20.86
CA GLU A 255 4.75 2.21 -20.03
C GLU A 255 5.62 3.26 -19.32
N ALA A 256 6.09 4.27 -20.03
CA ALA A 256 6.86 5.37 -19.43
C ALA A 256 6.02 6.20 -18.45
N TYR A 257 4.74 6.44 -18.76
CA TYR A 257 3.82 7.22 -17.92
C TYR A 257 3.52 6.53 -16.57
N TRP A 258 3.57 5.20 -16.54
CA TRP A 258 3.40 4.40 -15.33
C TRP A 258 4.72 3.85 -14.78
N ASP A 259 5.87 4.39 -15.20
CA ASP A 259 7.21 3.93 -14.79
C ASP A 259 7.40 2.40 -14.90
N GLY A 260 6.78 1.80 -15.93
CA GLY A 260 6.78 0.35 -16.16
C GLY A 260 5.77 -0.44 -15.33
N GLY A 261 4.96 0.23 -14.50
CA GLY A 261 4.01 -0.39 -13.58
C GLY A 261 4.66 -0.92 -12.30
N ASN A 262 3.86 -1.55 -11.44
CA ASN A 262 4.31 -2.14 -10.19
C ASN A 262 4.94 -3.53 -10.40
N ASP A 263 5.58 -4.05 -9.37
CA ASP A 263 6.33 -5.31 -9.40
C ASP A 263 5.48 -6.55 -9.68
N ASN A 264 4.17 -6.45 -9.41
CA ASN A 264 3.20 -7.52 -9.59
C ASN A 264 2.29 -7.33 -10.81
N GLU A 265 2.55 -6.34 -11.68
CA GLU A 265 1.65 -5.98 -12.76
C GLU A 265 2.02 -6.57 -14.12
N LEU A 266 0.96 -6.91 -14.86
CA LEU A 266 0.99 -7.14 -16.30
C LEU A 266 -0.03 -6.19 -16.94
N VAL A 267 0.45 -5.22 -17.70
CA VAL A 267 -0.40 -4.27 -18.42
C VAL A 267 -0.50 -4.68 -19.88
N VAL A 268 -1.70 -4.94 -20.36
CA VAL A 268 -1.97 -5.38 -21.72
C VAL A 268 -2.58 -4.21 -22.49
N CYS A 269 -1.76 -3.50 -23.27
CA CYS A 269 -2.18 -2.42 -24.15
C CYS A 269 -2.65 -3.00 -25.48
N VAL A 270 -3.86 -2.60 -25.91
CA VAL A 270 -4.51 -3.10 -27.12
C VAL A 270 -4.97 -1.92 -27.97
N GLY A 271 -4.51 -1.85 -29.20
CA GLY A 271 -4.96 -0.88 -30.21
C GLY A 271 -6.20 -1.42 -30.93
N LEU A 272 -7.28 -0.63 -30.93
CA LEU A 272 -8.54 -0.92 -31.59
C LEU A 272 -8.84 0.10 -32.69
N SER A 273 -9.49 -0.36 -33.76
CA SER A 273 -10.08 0.54 -34.75
C SER A 273 -11.38 1.14 -34.20
N SER A 274 -11.63 2.43 -34.44
CA SER A 274 -12.93 3.05 -34.15
C SER A 274 -14.06 2.57 -35.05
N LYS A 275 -13.73 1.92 -36.17
CA LYS A 275 -14.69 1.52 -37.24
C LYS A 275 -14.98 0.02 -37.27
N THR A 276 -13.98 -0.80 -36.91
CA THR A 276 -14.08 -2.28 -37.03
C THR A 276 -13.66 -2.92 -35.69
N LYS A 277 -14.05 -4.20 -35.52
CA LYS A 277 -13.60 -4.97 -34.33
C LYS A 277 -12.18 -5.52 -34.46
N GLU A 278 -11.41 -5.10 -35.44
CA GLU A 278 -10.04 -5.55 -35.68
C GLU A 278 -9.07 -5.04 -34.62
N LEU A 279 -8.23 -5.96 -34.15
CA LEU A 279 -7.07 -5.62 -33.31
C LEU A 279 -5.98 -5.04 -34.22
N GLN A 280 -5.58 -3.80 -33.98
CA GLN A 280 -4.53 -3.15 -34.77
C GLN A 280 -3.13 -3.54 -34.27
N TRP A 281 -2.99 -3.62 -32.96
CA TRP A 281 -1.75 -4.01 -32.30
C TRP A 281 -2.02 -4.43 -30.85
N VAL A 282 -1.12 -5.22 -30.28
CA VAL A 282 -1.09 -5.58 -28.86
C VAL A 282 0.33 -5.44 -28.37
N ARG A 283 0.52 -4.74 -27.25
CA ARG A 283 1.81 -4.53 -26.64
C ARG A 283 1.73 -4.57 -25.11
N PRO A 284 1.99 -5.75 -24.52
CA PRO A 284 2.07 -5.86 -23.07
C PRO A 284 3.38 -5.30 -22.52
N PHE A 285 3.37 -4.88 -21.25
CA PHE A 285 4.57 -4.61 -20.47
C PHE A 285 4.41 -5.13 -19.04
N SER A 286 5.53 -5.49 -18.41
CA SER A 286 5.59 -6.01 -17.05
C SER A 286 7.04 -6.08 -16.59
N TRP A 287 7.26 -5.97 -15.29
CA TRP A 287 8.55 -6.22 -14.65
C TRP A 287 8.83 -7.71 -14.42
N SER A 288 7.95 -8.63 -14.81
CA SER A 288 8.19 -10.06 -14.67
C SER A 288 9.58 -10.46 -15.18
N PRO A 289 10.37 -11.24 -14.41
CA PRO A 289 11.67 -11.75 -14.85
C PRO A 289 11.54 -12.75 -16.00
N GLU A 290 10.36 -13.35 -16.19
CA GLU A 290 10.06 -14.22 -17.31
C GLU A 290 9.69 -13.41 -18.56
N ARG A 291 10.71 -13.01 -19.32
CA ARG A 291 10.55 -12.11 -20.46
C ARG A 291 9.69 -12.67 -21.60
N ARG A 292 9.49 -13.97 -21.65
CA ARG A 292 8.65 -14.61 -22.68
C ARG A 292 7.18 -14.25 -22.57
N ILE A 293 6.71 -13.89 -21.36
CA ILE A 293 5.31 -13.52 -21.14
C ILE A 293 4.85 -12.38 -22.07
N ILE A 294 5.74 -11.43 -22.37
CA ILE A 294 5.41 -10.25 -23.19
C ILE A 294 5.10 -10.65 -24.65
N PRO A 295 6.02 -11.32 -25.42
CA PRO A 295 5.73 -11.74 -26.77
C PRO A 295 4.61 -12.81 -26.83
N ASP A 296 4.55 -13.74 -25.87
CA ASP A 296 3.56 -14.82 -25.91
C ASP A 296 2.13 -14.29 -25.70
N VAL A 297 1.91 -13.37 -24.76
CA VAL A 297 0.63 -12.68 -24.59
C VAL A 297 0.27 -11.88 -25.84
N ARG A 298 1.22 -11.08 -26.38
CA ARG A 298 1.00 -10.34 -27.63
C ARG A 298 0.54 -11.25 -28.76
N ASP A 299 1.30 -12.31 -29.03
CA ASP A 299 1.10 -13.16 -30.19
C ASP A 299 -0.21 -13.98 -30.07
N MET A 300 -0.53 -14.46 -28.86
CA MET A 300 -1.79 -15.17 -28.62
C MET A 300 -3.00 -14.25 -28.76
N VAL A 301 -2.95 -13.03 -28.22
CA VAL A 301 -4.08 -12.09 -28.36
C VAL A 301 -4.21 -11.63 -29.82
N MET A 302 -3.10 -11.32 -30.51
CA MET A 302 -3.12 -10.92 -31.92
C MET A 302 -3.60 -12.04 -32.86
N ALA A 303 -3.36 -13.29 -32.53
CA ALA A 303 -3.79 -14.42 -33.34
C ALA A 303 -5.32 -14.48 -33.58
N HIS A 304 -6.10 -13.86 -32.70
CA HIS A 304 -7.57 -13.77 -32.88
C HIS A 304 -7.99 -12.73 -33.92
N GLY A 305 -7.16 -11.72 -34.18
CA GLY A 305 -7.38 -10.69 -35.19
C GLY A 305 -8.54 -9.72 -34.91
N VAL A 306 -9.48 -10.10 -34.06
CA VAL A 306 -10.66 -9.30 -33.71
C VAL A 306 -10.91 -9.27 -32.20
N PHE A 307 -11.49 -8.16 -31.75
CA PHE A 307 -11.88 -8.01 -30.36
C PHE A 307 -12.97 -9.01 -29.95
N LYS A 308 -12.64 -9.90 -29.04
CA LYS A 308 -13.58 -10.78 -28.34
C LYS A 308 -13.12 -10.94 -26.89
N PRO A 309 -13.90 -10.45 -25.92
CA PRO A 309 -13.51 -10.44 -24.49
C PRO A 309 -13.01 -11.80 -23.99
N ASN A 310 -13.75 -12.88 -24.27
CA ASN A 310 -13.39 -14.22 -23.82
C ASN A 310 -12.02 -14.65 -24.34
N TYR A 311 -11.75 -14.48 -25.65
CA TYR A 311 -10.50 -14.91 -26.27
C TYR A 311 -9.29 -14.12 -25.76
N ILE A 312 -9.43 -12.79 -25.63
CA ILE A 312 -8.38 -11.95 -25.07
C ILE A 312 -8.06 -12.40 -23.64
N SER A 313 -9.09 -12.56 -22.82
CA SER A 313 -8.94 -12.91 -21.41
C SER A 313 -8.40 -14.32 -21.20
N GLU A 314 -8.87 -15.31 -21.95
CA GLU A 314 -8.39 -16.68 -21.91
C GLU A 314 -6.93 -16.79 -22.38
N SER A 315 -6.55 -16.03 -23.41
CA SER A 315 -5.16 -15.95 -23.88
C SER A 315 -4.24 -15.41 -22.79
N VAL A 316 -4.62 -14.29 -22.14
CA VAL A 316 -3.86 -13.72 -21.06
C VAL A 316 -3.82 -14.66 -19.86
N TRP A 317 -4.96 -15.25 -19.47
CA TRP A 317 -5.01 -16.21 -18.38
C TRP A 317 -4.04 -17.37 -18.58
N SER A 318 -4.10 -18.02 -19.75
CA SER A 318 -3.27 -19.20 -20.03
C SER A 318 -1.79 -18.91 -19.96
N GLN A 319 -1.34 -17.73 -20.43
CA GLN A 319 0.06 -17.35 -20.39
C GLN A 319 0.51 -16.94 -18.99
N VAL A 320 -0.33 -16.17 -18.27
CA VAL A 320 0.00 -15.76 -16.90
C VAL A 320 0.03 -16.96 -15.96
N GLU A 321 -0.94 -17.88 -16.05
CA GLU A 321 -0.97 -19.10 -15.24
C GLU A 321 0.31 -19.94 -15.47
N LYS A 322 0.76 -20.04 -16.71
CA LYS A 322 1.90 -20.86 -17.10
C LYS A 322 3.24 -20.21 -16.72
N GLU A 323 3.46 -18.97 -17.09
CA GLU A 323 4.78 -18.38 -17.16
C GLU A 323 5.03 -17.19 -16.21
N TYR A 324 3.98 -16.47 -15.78
CA TYR A 324 4.16 -15.26 -15.01
C TYR A 324 4.85 -15.54 -13.66
N LYS A 325 5.81 -14.68 -13.33
CA LYS A 325 6.45 -14.58 -12.01
C LYS A 325 6.50 -13.11 -11.60
N ARG A 326 6.15 -12.83 -10.36
CA ARG A 326 6.31 -11.50 -9.77
C ARG A 326 7.81 -11.17 -9.66
N LYS A 327 8.16 -9.92 -9.94
CA LYS A 327 9.49 -9.38 -9.71
C LYS A 327 9.58 -8.84 -8.28
N ASP A 328 10.58 -9.26 -7.52
CA ASP A 328 10.82 -8.63 -6.21
C ASP A 328 11.62 -7.33 -6.39
N PHE A 329 10.99 -6.18 -6.15
CA PHE A 329 11.65 -4.87 -6.28
C PHE A 329 12.73 -4.61 -5.25
N LYS A 330 12.89 -5.46 -4.22
CA LYS A 330 14.09 -5.45 -3.36
C LYS A 330 15.38 -5.67 -4.15
N GLU A 331 15.29 -6.30 -5.32
CA GLU A 331 16.43 -6.43 -6.23
C GLU A 331 16.95 -5.08 -6.72
N PHE A 332 16.13 -4.02 -6.71
CA PHE A 332 16.52 -2.65 -7.06
C PHE A 332 17.03 -1.82 -5.88
N SER A 333 17.32 -2.44 -4.73
CA SER A 333 17.84 -1.75 -3.53
C SER A 333 19.17 -1.00 -3.76
N TYR A 334 19.91 -1.37 -4.81
CA TYR A 334 21.14 -0.70 -5.23
C TYR A 334 20.89 0.64 -5.96
N VAL A 335 19.67 0.90 -6.44
CA VAL A 335 19.34 2.12 -7.15
C VAL A 335 19.32 3.29 -6.17
N THR A 336 20.15 4.29 -6.45
CA THR A 336 20.23 5.51 -5.61
C THR A 336 19.11 6.47 -5.98
N VAL A 337 18.29 6.81 -5.01
CA VAL A 337 17.23 7.82 -5.16
C VAL A 337 17.78 9.19 -4.79
N GLU A 338 17.88 10.08 -5.75
CA GLU A 338 18.32 11.45 -5.49
C GLU A 338 17.18 12.30 -4.92
N PRO A 339 17.44 13.10 -3.86
CA PRO A 339 16.46 14.07 -3.39
C PRO A 339 16.13 15.09 -4.49
N PRO A 340 14.87 15.51 -4.64
CA PRO A 340 14.48 16.51 -5.61
C PRO A 340 15.14 17.87 -5.29
N THR A 341 15.27 18.72 -6.29
CA THR A 341 15.96 20.01 -6.18
C THR A 341 15.40 20.88 -5.04
N TRP A 342 14.08 20.92 -4.88
CA TRP A 342 13.47 21.67 -3.78
C TRP A 342 13.88 21.14 -2.39
N ALA A 343 14.00 19.82 -2.24
CA ALA A 343 14.43 19.20 -0.98
C ALA A 343 15.89 19.52 -0.67
N LYS A 344 16.76 19.56 -1.71
CA LYS A 344 18.17 19.98 -1.55
C LYS A 344 18.25 21.42 -1.04
N TRP A 345 17.48 22.35 -1.60
CA TRP A 345 17.44 23.74 -1.15
C TRP A 345 16.82 23.91 0.23
N THR A 346 15.72 23.22 0.51
CA THR A 346 15.08 23.22 1.84
C THR A 346 16.06 22.76 2.91
N THR A 347 16.76 21.65 2.66
CA THR A 347 17.80 21.14 3.57
C THR A 347 18.89 22.18 3.82
N PHE A 348 19.38 22.84 2.77
CA PHE A 348 20.39 23.88 2.87
C PHE A 348 19.94 25.03 3.76
N PHE A 349 18.75 25.59 3.53
CA PHE A 349 18.26 26.75 4.32
C PHE A 349 17.97 26.35 5.78
N ILE A 350 17.34 25.20 6.04
CA ILE A 350 17.06 24.75 7.40
C ILE A 350 18.38 24.48 8.15
N THR A 351 19.34 23.85 7.49
CA THR A 351 20.67 23.61 8.09
C THR A 351 21.36 24.93 8.46
N LEU A 352 21.30 25.94 7.58
CA LEU A 352 21.85 27.25 7.84
C LEU A 352 21.18 27.95 9.03
N ILE A 353 19.85 27.85 9.14
CA ILE A 353 19.08 28.40 10.27
C ILE A 353 19.47 27.70 11.59
N ILE A 354 19.47 26.35 11.59
CA ILE A 354 19.84 25.56 12.78
C ILE A 354 21.25 25.90 13.22
N THR A 355 22.21 25.96 12.29
CA THR A 355 23.61 26.33 12.59
C THR A 355 23.66 27.72 13.18
N GLY A 356 22.96 28.70 12.59
CA GLY A 356 22.90 30.07 13.10
C GLY A 356 22.33 30.14 14.52
N LEU A 357 21.24 29.39 14.79
CA LEU A 357 20.64 29.34 16.13
C LEU A 357 21.55 28.67 17.17
N VAL A 358 22.23 27.59 16.82
CA VAL A 358 23.18 26.91 17.73
C VAL A 358 24.38 27.80 18.01
N CYS A 359 24.95 28.46 17.00
CA CYS A 359 26.02 29.41 17.18
C CYS A 359 25.58 30.61 18.03
N TRP A 360 24.40 31.17 17.77
CA TRP A 360 23.84 32.26 18.58
C TRP A 360 23.62 31.85 20.04
N TRP A 361 23.06 30.64 20.26
CA TRP A 361 22.85 30.09 21.60
C TRP A 361 24.18 29.89 22.34
N ALA A 362 25.21 29.36 21.67
CA ALA A 362 26.55 29.19 22.25
C ALA A 362 27.17 30.54 22.66
N ILE A 363 26.99 31.58 21.82
CA ILE A 363 27.50 32.95 22.11
C ILE A 363 26.75 33.57 23.28
N VAL A 364 25.41 33.45 23.35
CA VAL A 364 24.58 34.09 24.39
C VAL A 364 24.77 33.45 25.76
N ASN A 365 25.00 32.14 25.81
CA ASN A 365 25.14 31.41 27.06
C ASN A 365 26.59 31.42 27.60
N GLU A 366 27.54 32.16 26.93
CA GLU A 366 28.94 32.21 27.34
C GLU A 366 29.43 30.83 27.84
N ILE A 367 29.18 29.77 27.00
CA ILE A 367 29.66 28.44 27.33
C ILE A 367 31.17 28.57 27.45
N ASP A 368 31.60 28.47 28.68
CA ASP A 368 32.89 28.91 29.19
C ASP A 368 34.05 28.61 28.24
N SER A 369 34.62 29.67 27.67
CA SER A 369 35.83 29.58 26.84
C SER A 369 37.07 29.12 27.67
N GLU A 370 36.94 28.99 28.99
CA GLU A 370 37.97 28.43 29.88
C GLU A 370 37.98 26.89 29.91
N TYR A 371 36.87 26.21 29.58
CA TYR A 371 36.84 24.74 29.55
C TYR A 371 37.28 24.19 28.19
N ASP A 372 38.60 24.05 28.02
CA ASP A 372 39.18 23.26 26.92
C ASP A 372 39.51 21.84 27.40
N PRO A 373 38.66 20.85 27.12
CA PRO A 373 38.85 19.46 27.57
C PRO A 373 40.17 18.86 27.11
N ILE A 374 40.70 19.32 25.97
CA ILE A 374 42.01 18.87 25.48
C ILE A 374 43.13 19.51 26.29
N LYS A 375 43.00 20.81 26.55
CA LYS A 375 43.97 21.52 27.38
C LYS A 375 44.01 20.97 28.80
N GLU A 376 42.89 20.67 29.39
CA GLU A 376 42.76 20.03 30.69
C GLU A 376 43.32 18.60 30.71
N TYR A 377 43.06 17.79 29.64
CA TYR A 377 43.66 16.49 29.49
C TYR A 377 45.20 16.55 29.45
N PHE A 378 45.78 17.48 28.70
CA PHE A 378 47.24 17.64 28.64
C PHE A 378 47.81 18.22 29.93
N ILE A 379 47.12 19.13 30.60
CA ILE A 379 47.52 19.66 31.92
C ILE A 379 47.51 18.52 32.95
N ASN A 380 46.43 17.75 33.00
CA ASN A 380 46.30 16.63 33.93
C ASN A 380 47.32 15.51 33.63
N ARG A 381 47.66 15.27 32.39
CA ARG A 381 48.73 14.32 31.97
C ARG A 381 50.10 14.83 32.36
N ARG A 382 50.37 16.15 32.24
CA ARG A 382 51.61 16.78 32.64
C ARG A 382 51.79 16.77 34.19
N ASN A 383 50.72 17.02 34.92
CA ASN A 383 50.72 16.94 36.38
C ASN A 383 50.90 15.49 36.85
N ARG A 384 50.30 14.50 36.23
CA ARG A 384 50.54 13.08 36.55
C ARG A 384 51.99 12.66 36.35
N ASN A 385 52.64 13.16 35.31
CA ASN A 385 54.07 12.87 35.08
C ASN A 385 55.00 13.57 36.04
N ASN A 386 54.61 14.71 36.62
CA ASN A 386 55.40 15.45 37.62
C ASN A 386 55.27 14.87 39.04
N TYR A 387 54.18 14.15 39.34
CA TYR A 387 54.01 13.47 40.65
C TYR A 387 54.56 12.04 40.68
N GLY A 388 55.02 11.51 39.54
CA GLY A 388 55.61 10.16 39.43
C GLY A 388 57.11 10.10 39.65
N GLY A 389 57.77 11.17 40.02
CA GLY A 389 59.25 11.25 40.15
C GLY A 389 59.74 11.50 41.57
N GLY A 390 59.42 10.62 42.51
CA GLY A 390 59.98 10.73 43.84
C GLY A 390 59.66 9.51 44.67
N TYR A 391 60.51 8.48 44.53
CA TYR A 391 60.96 7.59 45.61
C TYR A 391 61.92 6.59 45.01
N ARG A 392 63.21 6.88 44.98
CA ARG A 392 64.26 5.87 44.95
C ARG A 392 64.86 5.87 46.34
N TYR A 393 64.71 4.78 47.02
CA TYR A 393 65.68 4.27 47.97
C TYR A 393 66.36 3.09 47.34
#